data_afafc01c32ae401fa6aad2388d67129f
#
_entry.id   afafc01c32ae401fa6aad2388d67129f
#
_cell.length_a   1.000
_cell.length_b   1.000
_cell.length_c   1.000
_cell.angle_alpha   90.00
_cell.angle_beta   90.00
_cell.angle_gamma   90.00
#
_symmetry.space_group_name_H-M   'P 1'
#
loop_
_entity.id
_entity.type
_entity.pdbx_description
1 polymer ?
#
loop_
_entity_poly.entity_id
_entity_poly.type
_entity_poly.pdbx_seq_one_letter_code
_entity_poly.pdbx_strand_id
1 'polypeptide(L)'
;MNIFYLNSDPVVAAEKQYNKHVVKMILESAQLLCSAHHMLDSEIDVPYKLTHKNHPSAVWTRTSLQNYAWLYYHMLALGDEYTKRYGKKHLTITKCEDVLSQTPGPIFDTGLTDMPQCMPDEYKVSGDSVTAYRNYYISEKA
;
A
#
# COMPACT_ATOMS: atom_id res chain seq x y z
N MET A 1 6.37 0.10 -8.91
CA MET A 1 5.38 0.24 -7.82
C MET A 1 5.73 -0.71 -6.68
N ASN A 2 5.62 -0.27 -5.43
CA ASN A 2 5.97 -1.08 -4.26
C ASN A 2 5.15 -0.60 -3.05
N ILE A 3 5.11 -1.39 -1.99
CA ILE A 3 4.44 -0.99 -0.74
C ILE A 3 5.46 -0.71 0.36
N PHE A 4 6.63 -1.35 0.33
CA PHE A 4 7.65 -1.29 1.38
C PHE A 4 7.10 -1.77 2.73
N TYR A 5 6.90 -3.08 2.81
CA TYR A 5 6.32 -3.77 3.97
C TYR A 5 7.36 -3.88 5.10
N LEU A 6 7.65 -2.76 5.76
CA LEU A 6 8.72 -2.66 6.76
C LEU A 6 8.32 -3.15 8.15
N ASN A 7 7.03 -3.38 8.37
CA ASN A 7 6.48 -3.94 9.60
C ASN A 7 5.11 -4.56 9.29
N SER A 8 4.68 -5.52 10.08
CA SER A 8 3.33 -6.11 9.94
C SER A 8 2.22 -5.13 10.36
N ASP A 9 2.54 -4.16 11.21
CA ASP A 9 1.63 -3.06 11.56
C ASP A 9 1.73 -1.96 10.49
N PRO A 10 0.62 -1.61 9.82
CA PRO A 10 0.64 -0.61 8.74
C PRO A 10 1.08 0.77 9.21
N VAL A 11 0.79 1.15 10.44
CA VAL A 11 1.21 2.44 11.00
C VAL A 11 2.72 2.47 11.24
N VAL A 12 3.26 1.43 11.86
CA VAL A 12 4.71 1.32 12.10
C VAL A 12 5.47 1.23 10.78
N ALA A 13 4.95 0.49 9.79
CA ALA A 13 5.55 0.42 8.47
C ALA A 13 5.67 1.82 7.82
N ALA A 14 4.64 2.66 7.97
CA ALA A 14 4.66 4.03 7.47
C ALA A 14 5.70 4.90 8.19
N GLU A 15 5.77 4.79 9.52
CA GLU A 15 6.71 5.56 10.33
C GLU A 15 8.18 5.28 9.97
N LYS A 16 8.48 4.08 9.47
CA LYS A 16 9.83 3.65 9.11
C LYS A 16 10.26 4.09 7.70
N GLN A 17 9.37 4.67 6.90
CA GLN A 17 9.71 5.08 5.54
C GLN A 17 10.49 6.39 5.51
N TYR A 18 11.44 6.49 4.57
CA TYR A 18 12.21 7.70 4.33
C TYR A 18 11.34 8.80 3.73
N ASN A 19 11.73 10.05 3.91
CA ASN A 19 10.93 11.22 3.52
C ASN A 19 10.41 11.15 2.08
N LYS A 20 11.28 10.81 1.12
CA LYS A 20 10.87 10.74 -0.29
C LYS A 20 9.82 9.65 -0.55
N HIS A 21 9.86 8.55 0.22
CA HIS A 21 8.90 7.46 0.08
C HIS A 21 7.57 7.81 0.77
N VAL A 22 7.61 8.50 1.89
CA VAL A 22 6.38 9.01 2.52
C VAL A 22 5.60 9.87 1.53
N VAL A 23 6.28 10.75 0.79
CA VAL A 23 5.64 11.60 -0.22
C VAL A 23 5.07 10.78 -1.37
N LYS A 24 5.88 9.89 -1.95
CA LYS A 24 5.56 9.17 -3.18
C LYS A 24 4.59 8.03 -2.97
N MET A 25 4.74 7.28 -1.88
CA MET A 25 3.98 6.04 -1.68
C MET A 25 2.52 6.29 -1.28
N ILE A 26 2.15 7.50 -0.88
CA ILE A 26 0.74 7.86 -0.69
C ILE A 26 -0.01 7.73 -2.02
N LEU A 27 0.52 8.31 -3.08
CA LEU A 27 -0.11 8.23 -4.41
C LEU A 27 -0.13 6.79 -4.91
N GLU A 28 0.99 6.07 -4.80
CA GLU A 28 1.06 4.68 -5.30
C GLU A 28 0.13 3.75 -4.52
N SER A 29 0.01 3.91 -3.21
CA SER A 29 -0.97 3.16 -2.41
C SER A 29 -2.40 3.43 -2.86
N ALA A 30 -2.73 4.69 -3.08
CA ALA A 30 -4.06 5.07 -3.57
C ALA A 30 -4.33 4.50 -4.97
N GLN A 31 -3.34 4.48 -5.85
CA GLN A 31 -3.45 3.87 -7.18
C GLN A 31 -3.72 2.37 -7.09
N LEU A 32 -3.04 1.66 -6.18
CA LEU A 32 -3.27 0.23 -5.96
C LEU A 32 -4.69 -0.04 -5.44
N LEU A 33 -5.16 0.77 -4.51
CA LEU A 33 -6.52 0.64 -3.95
C LEU A 33 -7.59 0.95 -5.01
N CYS A 34 -7.41 1.99 -5.81
CA CYS A 34 -8.31 2.31 -6.92
C CYS A 34 -8.33 1.17 -7.95
N SER A 35 -7.17 0.62 -8.27
CA SER A 35 -7.06 -0.50 -9.22
C SER A 35 -7.80 -1.75 -8.70
N ALA A 36 -7.82 -1.99 -7.39
CA ALA A 36 -8.61 -3.07 -6.80
C ALA A 36 -10.10 -2.89 -7.09
N HIS A 37 -10.62 -1.66 -6.96
CA HIS A 37 -12.02 -1.37 -7.31
C HIS A 37 -12.30 -1.64 -8.78
N HIS A 38 -11.41 -1.22 -9.69
CA HIS A 38 -11.57 -1.47 -11.13
C HIS A 38 -11.55 -2.96 -11.47
N MET A 39 -10.59 -3.70 -10.90
CA MET A 39 -10.42 -5.13 -11.21
C MET A 39 -11.55 -6.00 -10.65
N LEU A 40 -12.20 -5.58 -9.57
CA LEU A 40 -13.30 -6.31 -8.95
C LEU A 40 -14.67 -5.80 -9.42
N ASP A 41 -14.70 -4.91 -10.42
CA ASP A 41 -15.93 -4.32 -10.95
C ASP A 41 -16.82 -3.72 -9.85
N SER A 42 -16.19 -3.03 -8.90
CA SER A 42 -16.86 -2.34 -7.82
C SER A 42 -17.76 -1.22 -8.38
N GLU A 43 -18.92 -1.01 -7.75
CA GLU A 43 -19.80 0.10 -8.10
C GLU A 43 -19.29 1.46 -7.59
N ILE A 44 -18.24 1.47 -6.80
CA ILE A 44 -17.66 2.68 -6.23
C ILE A 44 -16.88 3.43 -7.32
N ASP A 45 -17.19 4.70 -7.51
CA ASP A 45 -16.45 5.57 -8.43
C ASP A 45 -15.20 6.09 -7.73
N VAL A 46 -14.03 5.71 -8.25
CA VAL A 46 -12.73 6.03 -7.64
C VAL A 46 -11.94 7.02 -8.50
N PRO A 47 -11.11 7.91 -7.87
CA PRO A 47 -10.51 9.04 -8.60
C PRO A 47 -9.39 8.68 -9.56
N TYR A 48 -8.70 7.54 -9.40
CA TYR A 48 -7.58 7.16 -10.26
C TYR A 48 -7.92 6.00 -11.16
N LYS A 49 -7.34 6.02 -12.38
CA LYS A 49 -7.54 4.98 -13.38
C LYS A 49 -6.83 3.69 -13.00
N LEU A 50 -7.28 2.57 -13.59
CA LEU A 50 -6.60 1.29 -13.48
C LEU A 50 -5.16 1.40 -13.98
N THR A 51 -4.21 0.95 -13.16
CA THR A 51 -2.79 0.92 -13.51
C THR A 51 -2.12 -0.28 -12.85
N HIS A 52 -1.06 -0.78 -13.48
CA HIS A 52 -0.22 -1.88 -12.94
C HIS A 52 -1.02 -3.09 -12.46
N LYS A 53 -2.10 -3.45 -13.16
CA LYS A 53 -3.07 -4.48 -12.72
C LYS A 53 -2.44 -5.85 -12.47
N ASN A 54 -1.34 -6.17 -13.15
CA ASN A 54 -0.65 -7.46 -13.03
C ASN A 54 0.56 -7.42 -12.07
N HIS A 55 0.87 -6.26 -11.51
CA HIS A 55 1.95 -6.16 -10.53
C HIS A 55 1.59 -6.97 -9.27
N PRO A 56 2.54 -7.73 -8.68
CA PRO A 56 2.25 -8.56 -7.51
C PRO A 56 1.58 -7.79 -6.36
N SER A 57 2.00 -6.55 -6.11
CA SER A 57 1.39 -5.71 -5.07
C SER A 57 -0.07 -5.34 -5.39
N ALA A 58 -0.41 -5.15 -6.67
CA ALA A 58 -1.79 -4.88 -7.09
C ALA A 58 -2.66 -6.12 -6.92
N VAL A 59 -2.16 -7.29 -7.31
CA VAL A 59 -2.85 -8.57 -7.11
C VAL A 59 -3.08 -8.82 -5.62
N TRP A 60 -2.06 -8.61 -4.80
CA TRP A 60 -2.14 -8.77 -3.36
C TRP A 60 -3.23 -7.86 -2.76
N THR A 61 -3.28 -6.60 -3.17
CA THR A 61 -4.24 -5.62 -2.64
C THR A 61 -5.70 -6.07 -2.84
N ARG A 62 -6.01 -6.70 -3.97
CA ARG A 62 -7.38 -7.14 -4.28
C ARG A 62 -7.67 -8.60 -3.91
N THR A 63 -6.70 -9.30 -3.35
CA THR A 63 -6.86 -10.73 -3.02
C THR A 63 -7.80 -10.96 -1.85
N SER A 64 -7.79 -10.08 -0.84
CA SER A 64 -8.68 -10.21 0.31
C SER A 64 -9.05 -8.85 0.89
N LEU A 65 -10.17 -8.83 1.62
CA LEU A 65 -10.61 -7.65 2.35
C LEU A 65 -9.53 -7.16 3.32
N GLN A 66 -8.85 -8.08 4.00
CA GLN A 66 -7.81 -7.76 4.97
C GLN A 66 -6.58 -7.14 4.30
N ASN A 67 -6.21 -7.61 3.12
CA ASN A 67 -5.11 -7.02 2.35
C ASN A 67 -5.43 -5.59 1.93
N TYR A 68 -6.65 -5.38 1.41
CA TYR A 68 -7.13 -4.04 1.05
C TYR A 68 -7.11 -3.11 2.26
N ALA A 69 -7.67 -3.57 3.38
CA ALA A 69 -7.73 -2.78 4.62
C ALA A 69 -6.34 -2.44 5.15
N TRP A 70 -5.40 -3.38 5.11
CA TRP A 70 -4.01 -3.13 5.51
C TRP A 70 -3.41 -1.97 4.71
N LEU A 71 -3.54 -2.01 3.40
CA LEU A 71 -2.99 -0.96 2.54
C LEU A 71 -3.71 0.37 2.72
N TYR A 72 -5.02 0.34 2.92
CA TYR A 72 -5.79 1.56 3.19
C TYR A 72 -5.30 2.24 4.48
N TYR A 73 -5.16 1.52 5.57
CA TYR A 73 -4.65 2.07 6.82
C TYR A 73 -3.20 2.51 6.71
N HIS A 74 -2.39 1.80 5.94
CA HIS A 74 -1.01 2.20 5.64
C HIS A 74 -0.97 3.53 4.88
N MET A 75 -1.83 3.70 3.88
CA MET A 75 -1.98 4.96 3.14
C MET A 75 -2.35 6.12 4.08
N LEU A 76 -3.31 5.91 4.98
CA LEU A 76 -3.69 6.94 5.96
C LEU A 76 -2.52 7.28 6.89
N ALA A 77 -1.79 6.27 7.34
CA ALA A 77 -0.63 6.46 8.22
C ALA A 77 0.50 7.21 7.50
N LEU A 78 0.74 6.93 6.22
CA LEU A 78 1.66 7.72 5.40
C LEU A 78 1.20 9.17 5.28
N GLY A 79 -0.11 9.39 5.15
CA GLY A 79 -0.68 10.74 5.14
C GLY A 79 -0.43 11.49 6.44
N ASP A 80 -0.56 10.81 7.58
CA ASP A 80 -0.27 11.37 8.89
C ASP A 80 1.23 11.71 9.04
N GLU A 81 2.12 10.83 8.57
CA GLU A 81 3.57 11.08 8.54
C GLU A 81 3.92 12.28 7.66
N TYR A 82 3.28 12.39 6.50
CA TYR A 82 3.48 13.52 5.62
C TYR A 82 3.09 14.84 6.31
N THR A 83 1.94 14.88 6.94
CA THR A 83 1.47 16.06 7.67
C THR A 83 2.41 16.41 8.81
N LYS A 84 2.86 15.42 9.56
CA LYS A 84 3.80 15.59 10.68
C LYS A 84 5.15 16.12 10.22
N ARG A 85 5.67 15.63 9.09
CA ARG A 85 6.99 15.98 8.57
C ARG A 85 7.01 17.29 7.78
N TYR A 86 5.92 17.61 7.07
CA TYR A 86 5.85 18.73 6.12
C TYR A 86 4.82 19.80 6.47
N GLY A 87 3.99 19.60 7.48
CA GLY A 87 3.07 20.61 8.00
C GLY A 87 1.84 20.88 7.14
N LYS A 88 1.51 20.00 6.19
CA LYS A 88 0.33 20.15 5.32
C LYS A 88 -0.27 18.78 4.96
N LYS A 89 -1.55 18.78 4.56
CA LYS A 89 -2.25 17.57 4.16
C LYS A 89 -1.94 17.22 2.70
N HIS A 90 -1.58 15.96 2.44
CA HIS A 90 -1.31 15.49 1.07
C HIS A 90 -2.60 15.48 0.25
N LEU A 91 -2.53 15.99 -0.98
CA LEU A 91 -3.70 16.11 -1.86
C LEU A 91 -4.36 14.76 -2.13
N THR A 92 -3.59 13.69 -2.31
CA THR A 92 -4.12 12.35 -2.54
C THR A 92 -4.99 11.88 -1.36
N ILE A 93 -4.59 12.18 -0.12
CA ILE A 93 -5.40 11.84 1.06
C ILE A 93 -6.73 12.59 1.01
N THR A 94 -6.70 13.88 0.69
CA THR A 94 -7.93 14.66 0.54
C THR A 94 -8.88 14.06 -0.50
N LYS A 95 -8.34 13.56 -1.61
CA LYS A 95 -9.15 12.97 -2.69
C LYS A 95 -9.67 11.57 -2.36
N CYS A 96 -8.95 10.80 -1.56
CA CYS A 96 -9.13 9.34 -1.50
C CYS A 96 -9.57 8.81 -0.15
N GLU A 97 -9.32 9.50 0.97
CA GLU A 97 -9.54 8.91 2.29
C GLU A 97 -10.98 8.44 2.51
N ASP A 98 -11.98 9.20 2.05
CA ASP A 98 -13.38 8.84 2.24
C ASP A 98 -13.84 7.76 1.26
N VAL A 99 -13.55 7.94 -0.03
CA VAL A 99 -14.02 7.01 -1.07
C VAL A 99 -13.37 5.64 -0.93
N LEU A 100 -12.08 5.58 -0.64
CA LEU A 100 -11.36 4.31 -0.50
C LEU A 100 -11.59 3.60 0.83
N SER A 101 -12.23 4.26 1.81
CA SER A 101 -12.74 3.58 3.02
C SER A 101 -13.83 2.58 2.68
N GLN A 102 -14.48 2.74 1.53
CA GLN A 102 -15.47 1.80 1.01
C GLN A 102 -14.74 0.68 0.28
N THR A 103 -14.86 -0.55 0.80
CA THR A 103 -14.21 -1.71 0.19
C THR A 103 -14.94 -2.14 -1.08
N PRO A 104 -14.24 -2.75 -2.06
CA PRO A 104 -14.92 -3.31 -3.23
C PRO A 104 -15.92 -4.40 -2.80
N GLY A 105 -17.18 -4.31 -3.25
CA GLY A 105 -18.23 -5.25 -2.83
C GLY A 105 -17.90 -6.72 -3.06
N PRO A 106 -17.31 -7.11 -4.23
CA PRO A 106 -16.99 -8.52 -4.50
C PRO A 106 -15.74 -9.06 -3.81
N ILE A 107 -15.02 -8.30 -2.98
CA ILE A 107 -13.77 -8.75 -2.37
C ILE A 107 -14.02 -9.84 -1.32
N PHE A 108 -13.15 -10.86 -1.29
CA PHE A 108 -13.28 -12.00 -0.37
C PHE A 108 -12.75 -11.67 1.02
N ASP A 109 -13.50 -12.05 2.05
CA ASP A 109 -13.09 -11.95 3.46
C ASP A 109 -12.36 -13.24 3.88
N THR A 110 -11.13 -13.40 3.39
CA THR A 110 -10.35 -14.65 3.55
C THR A 110 -9.10 -14.49 4.42
N GLY A 111 -8.87 -13.31 4.96
CA GLY A 111 -7.74 -13.04 5.86
C GLY A 111 -6.55 -12.37 5.17
N LEU A 112 -5.67 -11.84 5.99
CA LEU A 112 -4.42 -11.22 5.53
C LEU A 112 -3.48 -12.29 4.99
N THR A 113 -2.93 -12.07 3.80
CA THR A 113 -1.93 -12.95 3.20
C THR A 113 -0.55 -12.30 3.23
N ASP A 114 0.51 -13.10 3.06
CA ASP A 114 1.88 -12.57 3.01
C ASP A 114 2.04 -11.59 1.85
N MET A 115 2.77 -10.51 2.13
CA MET A 115 3.15 -9.53 1.13
C MET A 115 4.12 -10.15 0.13
N PRO A 116 3.89 -10.04 -1.19
CA PRO A 116 4.87 -10.49 -2.17
C PRO A 116 6.17 -9.69 -2.05
N GLN A 117 7.29 -10.39 -2.17
CA GLN A 117 8.62 -9.79 -2.03
C GLN A 117 9.09 -9.24 -3.38
N CYS A 118 8.79 -7.98 -3.64
CA CYS A 118 9.10 -7.29 -4.89
C CYS A 118 10.47 -6.61 -4.82
N MET A 119 11.52 -7.41 -4.95
CA MET A 119 12.91 -6.97 -4.81
C MET A 119 13.87 -7.97 -5.46
N PRO A 120 15.15 -7.62 -5.65
CA PRO A 120 16.16 -8.59 -6.10
C PRO A 120 16.26 -9.80 -5.16
N ASP A 121 16.50 -10.98 -5.72
CA ASP A 121 16.51 -12.25 -4.99
C ASP A 121 17.45 -12.27 -3.78
N GLU A 122 18.56 -11.53 -3.84
CA GLU A 122 19.54 -11.47 -2.75
C GLU A 122 18.97 -10.94 -1.43
N TYR A 123 17.86 -10.17 -1.49
CA TYR A 123 17.20 -9.62 -0.30
C TYR A 123 16.04 -10.47 0.19
N LYS A 124 15.55 -11.39 -0.63
CA LYS A 124 14.37 -12.19 -0.30
C LYS A 124 14.63 -13.16 0.84
N VAL A 125 13.63 -13.30 1.69
CA VAL A 125 13.64 -14.27 2.80
C VAL A 125 12.34 -15.06 2.73
N SER A 126 12.43 -16.36 2.46
CA SER A 126 11.26 -17.22 2.35
C SER A 126 10.42 -17.17 3.62
N GLY A 127 9.14 -16.84 3.48
CA GLY A 127 8.19 -16.79 4.59
C GLY A 127 8.33 -15.59 5.53
N ASP A 128 9.23 -14.62 5.23
CA ASP A 128 9.45 -13.46 6.08
C ASP A 128 9.61 -12.19 5.24
N SER A 129 8.48 -11.66 4.78
CA SER A 129 8.43 -10.45 3.94
C SER A 129 8.95 -9.21 4.66
N VAL A 130 8.71 -9.08 5.96
CA VAL A 130 9.19 -7.93 6.74
C VAL A 130 10.71 -7.87 6.72
N THR A 131 11.38 -8.99 7.04
CA THR A 131 12.85 -9.04 7.01
C THR A 131 13.38 -8.78 5.61
N ALA A 132 12.75 -9.35 4.58
CA ALA A 132 13.14 -9.13 3.19
C ALA A 132 13.08 -7.65 2.80
N TYR A 133 11.98 -6.97 3.12
CA TYR A 133 11.83 -5.54 2.84
C TYR A 133 12.78 -4.67 3.64
N ARG A 134 13.06 -5.03 4.89
CA ARG A 134 14.06 -4.32 5.71
C ARG A 134 15.46 -4.44 5.10
N ASN A 135 15.85 -5.64 4.68
CA ASN A 135 17.14 -5.87 4.01
C ASN A 135 17.25 -5.03 2.75
N TYR A 136 16.25 -5.07 1.90
CA TYR A 136 16.19 -4.31 0.66
C TYR A 136 16.24 -2.80 0.93
N TYR A 137 15.46 -2.35 1.91
CA TYR A 137 15.34 -0.93 2.23
C TYR A 137 16.64 -0.34 2.75
N ILE A 138 17.31 -1.04 3.66
CA ILE A 138 18.59 -0.61 4.23
C ILE A 138 19.67 -0.55 3.15
N SER A 139 19.72 -1.56 2.28
CA SER A 139 20.80 -1.71 1.29
C SER A 139 20.64 -0.81 0.07
N GLU A 140 19.42 -0.60 -0.40
CA GLU A 140 19.16 0.06 -1.69
C GLU A 140 18.50 1.43 -1.56
N LYS A 141 17.79 1.69 -0.47
CA LYS A 141 16.98 2.91 -0.31
C LYS A 141 17.50 3.87 0.75
N ALA A 142 18.39 3.38 1.61
CA ALA A 142 18.98 4.21 2.67
C ALA A 142 19.93 5.27 2.11
#